data_a9f341d4abab38677ded8e08398e6c3b
#
_entry.id   a9f341d4abab38677ded8e08398e6c3b
#
_cell.length_a   1.000
_cell.length_b   1.000
_cell.length_c   1.000
_cell.angle_alpha   90.00
_cell.angle_beta   90.00
_cell.angle_gamma   90.00
#
_symmetry.space_group_name_H-M   'P 1'
#
loop_
_entity.id
_entity.type
_entity.pdbx_description
1 polymer ?
#
loop_
_entity_poly.entity_id
_entity_poly.type
_entity_poly.pdbx_seq_one_letter_code
_entity_poly.pdbx_strand_id
1 'polypeptide(L)'
;MTRPRERSSAGSAARTTAAVVRAALPFLERTRGRVVTVASTLGIRALPAATAYCASKFGVVGFTRALAAETADRIGVTLLLPGGMATHFFDSREEEFKPAPDQVLNRPEDVARSVLFALAQPPGCELREMLVAPAVEPSWP
;
A
#
# COMPACT_ATOMS: atom_id res chain seq x y z
N MET A 1 -5.44 -23.28 4.99
CA MET A 1 -6.14 -22.73 6.18
C MET A 1 -5.18 -21.75 6.87
N THR A 2 -5.46 -20.45 6.85
CA THR A 2 -4.58 -19.40 7.40
C THR A 2 -4.46 -19.52 8.91
N ARG A 3 -3.23 -19.45 9.43
CA ARG A 3 -2.94 -19.54 10.87
C ARG A 3 -3.55 -18.38 11.69
N PRO A 4 -3.82 -18.51 12.99
CA PRO A 4 -4.51 -17.51 13.83
C PRO A 4 -3.87 -16.12 13.83
N ARG A 5 -2.53 -15.99 13.70
CA ARG A 5 -1.82 -14.71 13.65
C ARG A 5 -2.07 -13.93 12.35
N GLU A 6 -2.24 -14.59 11.22
CA GLU A 6 -2.57 -13.90 9.96
C GLU A 6 -4.01 -13.38 9.94
N ARG A 7 -4.94 -14.08 10.63
CA ARG A 7 -6.34 -13.63 10.75
C ARG A 7 -6.48 -12.31 11.51
N SER A 8 -5.66 -12.08 12.55
CA SER A 8 -5.73 -10.85 13.34
C SER A 8 -5.15 -9.64 12.62
N SER A 9 -4.14 -9.84 11.75
CA SER A 9 -3.50 -8.75 10.98
C SER A 9 -4.30 -8.32 9.76
N ALA A 10 -5.04 -9.23 9.12
CA ALA A 10 -5.74 -8.97 7.87
C ALA A 10 -6.86 -7.91 8.00
N GLY A 11 -7.65 -7.96 9.07
CA GLY A 11 -8.67 -6.94 9.33
C GLY A 11 -8.11 -5.64 9.93
N SER A 12 -6.88 -5.69 10.44
CA SER A 12 -6.26 -4.58 11.14
C SER A 12 -5.80 -3.47 10.19
N ALA A 13 -5.10 -3.80 9.10
CA ALA A 13 -4.48 -2.78 8.25
C ALA A 13 -5.51 -1.81 7.62
N ALA A 14 -6.57 -2.33 7.00
CA ALA A 14 -7.59 -1.47 6.39
C ALA A 14 -8.32 -0.61 7.44
N ARG A 15 -8.68 -1.21 8.59
CA ARG A 15 -9.33 -0.46 9.68
C ARG A 15 -8.41 0.59 10.29
N THR A 16 -7.14 0.26 10.51
CA THR A 16 -6.15 1.21 11.05
C THR A 16 -5.93 2.34 10.07
N THR A 17 -5.76 2.05 8.78
CA THR A 17 -5.64 3.08 7.73
C THR A 17 -6.85 4.00 7.74
N ALA A 18 -8.07 3.45 7.76
CA ALA A 18 -9.29 4.24 7.80
C ALA A 18 -9.40 5.10 9.07
N ALA A 19 -9.05 4.57 10.24
CA ALA A 19 -9.08 5.29 11.49
C ALA A 19 -8.10 6.48 11.52
N VAL A 20 -6.85 6.23 11.09
CA VAL A 20 -5.81 7.27 11.03
C VAL A 20 -6.19 8.36 10.04
N VAL A 21 -6.63 8.00 8.84
CA VAL A 21 -7.03 8.97 7.82
C VAL A 21 -8.24 9.77 8.28
N ARG A 22 -9.26 9.12 8.87
CA ARG A 22 -10.44 9.83 9.41
C ARG A 22 -10.03 10.87 10.45
N ALA A 23 -9.11 10.54 11.35
CA ALA A 23 -8.62 11.47 12.36
C ALA A 23 -7.84 12.65 11.74
N ALA A 24 -7.13 12.42 10.63
CA ALA A 24 -6.35 13.44 9.94
C ALA A 24 -7.19 14.33 9.01
N LEU A 25 -8.34 13.85 8.51
CA LEU A 25 -9.16 14.56 7.51
C LEU A 25 -9.42 16.04 7.82
N PRO A 26 -9.87 16.43 9.03
CA PRO A 26 -10.15 17.84 9.31
C PRO A 26 -8.93 18.75 9.15
N PHE A 27 -7.74 18.23 9.41
CA PHE A 27 -6.47 18.95 9.25
C PHE A 27 -6.05 19.01 7.79
N LEU A 28 -6.16 17.89 7.07
CA LEU A 28 -5.84 17.80 5.65
C LEU A 28 -6.74 18.73 4.82
N GLU A 29 -8.02 18.78 5.10
CA GLU A 29 -8.96 19.65 4.38
C GLU A 29 -8.66 21.15 4.61
N ARG A 30 -8.33 21.56 5.83
CA ARG A 30 -7.95 22.95 6.10
C ARG A 30 -6.69 23.39 5.37
N THR A 31 -5.75 22.47 5.17
CA THR A 31 -4.45 22.77 4.54
C THR A 31 -4.39 22.40 3.07
N ARG A 32 -5.47 21.86 2.49
CA ARG A 32 -5.44 21.19 1.19
C ARG A 32 -4.29 20.19 1.09
N GLY A 33 -4.14 19.42 2.16
CA GLY A 33 -3.04 18.48 2.34
C GLY A 33 -3.14 17.28 1.41
N ARG A 34 -2.16 16.38 1.56
CA ARG A 34 -2.09 15.15 0.78
C ARG A 34 -1.97 13.94 1.69
N VAL A 35 -2.56 12.83 1.29
CA VAL A 35 -2.40 11.54 1.95
C VAL A 35 -1.90 10.51 0.94
N VAL A 36 -0.92 9.72 1.37
CA VAL A 36 -0.44 8.55 0.62
C VAL A 36 -0.76 7.32 1.45
N THR A 37 -1.56 6.43 0.91
CA THR A 37 -1.82 5.12 1.52
C THR A 37 -0.95 4.07 0.87
N VAL A 38 -0.41 3.16 1.67
CA VAL A 38 0.49 2.12 1.18
C VAL A 38 -0.22 0.76 1.21
N ALA A 39 -0.62 0.26 0.03
CA ALA A 39 -1.16 -1.08 -0.11
C ALA A 39 -0.06 -2.11 -0.49
N SER A 40 -0.18 -2.74 -1.62
CA SER A 40 0.75 -3.70 -2.21
C SER A 40 0.26 -4.05 -3.61
N THR A 41 1.10 -4.61 -4.47
CA THR A 41 0.68 -5.35 -5.68
C THR A 41 -0.37 -6.41 -5.32
N LEU A 42 -0.26 -7.05 -4.16
CA LEU A 42 -1.26 -8.00 -3.63
C LEU A 42 -2.53 -7.33 -3.07
N GLY A 43 -2.71 -6.05 -3.30
CA GLY A 43 -3.99 -5.35 -3.13
C GLY A 43 -4.84 -5.32 -4.41
N ILE A 44 -4.25 -5.71 -5.55
CA ILE A 44 -4.91 -5.76 -6.86
C ILE A 44 -4.65 -7.07 -7.61
N ARG A 45 -3.79 -7.92 -7.07
CA ARG A 45 -3.47 -9.28 -7.52
C ARG A 45 -3.54 -10.24 -6.33
N ALA A 46 -3.56 -11.52 -6.58
CA ALA A 46 -3.58 -12.54 -5.54
C ALA A 46 -2.53 -13.61 -5.82
N LEU A 47 -1.90 -14.09 -4.76
CA LEU A 47 -0.99 -15.23 -4.80
C LEU A 47 -1.48 -16.30 -3.83
N PRO A 48 -1.18 -17.59 -4.09
CA PRO A 48 -1.41 -18.66 -3.12
C PRO A 48 -0.82 -18.34 -1.75
N ALA A 49 -1.41 -18.89 -0.70
CA ALA A 49 -0.98 -18.74 0.69
C ALA A 49 -0.96 -17.30 1.26
N ALA A 50 -1.46 -16.31 0.51
CA ALA A 50 -1.52 -14.90 0.92
C ALA A 50 -2.96 -14.39 1.15
N THR A 51 -3.94 -15.27 1.41
CA THR A 51 -5.36 -14.91 1.47
C THR A 51 -5.68 -13.78 2.45
N ALA A 52 -5.19 -13.87 3.67
CA ALA A 52 -5.43 -12.85 4.70
C ALA A 52 -4.72 -11.53 4.38
N TYR A 53 -3.50 -11.61 3.85
CA TYR A 53 -2.75 -10.43 3.41
C TYR A 53 -3.43 -9.76 2.20
N CYS A 54 -3.82 -10.52 1.18
CA CYS A 54 -4.58 -10.01 0.04
C CYS A 54 -5.87 -9.32 0.51
N ALA A 55 -6.70 -9.97 1.33
CA ALA A 55 -7.91 -9.36 1.85
C ALA A 55 -7.67 -8.01 2.54
N SER A 56 -6.59 -7.93 3.33
CA SER A 56 -6.16 -6.70 4.00
C SER A 56 -5.79 -5.60 2.99
N LYS A 57 -4.97 -5.93 1.99
CA LYS A 57 -4.45 -4.96 1.02
C LYS A 57 -5.50 -4.55 -0.03
N PHE A 58 -6.38 -5.46 -0.44
CA PHE A 58 -7.57 -5.11 -1.23
C PHE A 58 -8.48 -4.14 -0.46
N GLY A 59 -8.63 -4.34 0.85
CA GLY A 59 -9.38 -3.40 1.70
C GLY A 59 -8.77 -1.99 1.71
N VAL A 60 -7.44 -1.87 1.78
CA VAL A 60 -6.75 -0.57 1.68
C VAL A 60 -6.96 0.07 0.31
N VAL A 61 -6.88 -0.71 -0.77
CA VAL A 61 -7.12 -0.22 -2.14
C VAL A 61 -8.54 0.33 -2.28
N GLY A 62 -9.55 -0.46 -1.88
CA GLY A 62 -10.94 -0.04 -1.94
C GLY A 62 -11.20 1.22 -1.11
N PHE A 63 -10.70 1.26 0.13
CA PHE A 63 -10.77 2.43 1.00
C PHE A 63 -10.16 3.67 0.34
N THR A 64 -8.96 3.56 -0.22
CA THR A 64 -8.25 4.71 -0.82
C THR A 64 -8.96 5.26 -2.05
N ARG A 65 -9.48 4.38 -2.90
CA ARG A 65 -10.24 4.78 -4.08
C ARG A 65 -11.55 5.49 -3.71
N ALA A 66 -12.26 4.99 -2.70
CA ALA A 66 -13.46 5.63 -2.18
C ALA A 66 -13.12 7.00 -1.57
N LEU A 67 -12.09 7.07 -0.72
CA LEU A 67 -11.62 8.32 -0.12
C LEU A 67 -11.28 9.36 -1.20
N ALA A 68 -10.57 8.97 -2.25
CA ALA A 68 -10.21 9.89 -3.33
C ALA A 68 -11.43 10.47 -4.05
N ALA A 69 -12.50 9.67 -4.20
CA ALA A 69 -13.75 10.14 -4.79
C ALA A 69 -14.53 11.06 -3.84
N GLU A 70 -14.57 10.69 -2.54
CA GLU A 70 -15.30 11.46 -1.51
C GLU A 70 -14.65 12.81 -1.21
N THR A 71 -13.33 12.93 -1.37
CA THR A 71 -12.56 14.12 -1.00
C THR A 71 -11.98 14.88 -2.20
N ALA A 72 -12.48 14.61 -3.39
CA ALA A 72 -12.07 15.30 -4.61
C ALA A 72 -12.10 16.83 -4.42
N ASP A 73 -11.08 17.52 -4.94
CA ASP A 73 -10.85 18.96 -4.83
C ASP A 73 -10.59 19.51 -3.41
N ARG A 74 -10.68 18.67 -2.35
CA ARG A 74 -10.40 19.09 -0.99
C ARG A 74 -9.03 18.67 -0.48
N ILE A 75 -8.63 17.42 -0.76
CA ILE A 75 -7.30 16.88 -0.45
C ILE A 75 -6.75 16.06 -1.60
N GLY A 76 -5.42 15.94 -1.70
CA GLY A 76 -4.78 15.00 -2.61
C GLY A 76 -4.73 13.59 -2.02
N VAL A 77 -5.10 12.56 -2.80
CA VAL A 77 -5.07 11.16 -2.36
C VAL A 77 -4.29 10.31 -3.35
N THR A 78 -3.25 9.65 -2.86
CA THR A 78 -2.41 8.75 -3.64
C THR A 78 -2.46 7.34 -3.05
N LEU A 79 -2.68 6.35 -3.90
CA LEU A 79 -2.52 4.93 -3.59
C LEU A 79 -1.15 4.47 -4.07
N LEU A 80 -0.31 4.01 -3.16
CA LEU A 80 0.97 3.39 -3.48
C LEU A 80 0.85 1.87 -3.42
N LEU A 81 1.29 1.20 -4.48
CA LEU A 81 1.23 -0.25 -4.68
C LEU A 81 2.66 -0.80 -4.82
N PRO A 82 3.40 -0.99 -3.73
CA PRO A 82 4.73 -1.58 -3.82
C PRO A 82 4.65 -3.08 -4.13
N GLY A 83 5.59 -3.55 -4.94
CA GLY A 83 5.97 -4.96 -5.03
C GLY A 83 6.86 -5.38 -3.86
N GLY A 84 7.60 -6.45 -4.03
CA GLY A 84 8.54 -6.95 -3.02
C GLY A 84 9.59 -5.91 -2.65
N MET A 85 9.81 -5.71 -1.34
CA MET A 85 10.82 -4.80 -0.80
C MET A 85 11.77 -5.52 0.14
N ALA A 86 13.06 -5.15 0.09
CA ALA A 86 14.11 -5.65 0.98
C ALA A 86 13.94 -5.04 2.40
N THR A 87 13.04 -5.64 3.17
CA THR A 87 12.71 -5.24 4.55
C THR A 87 12.62 -6.47 5.44
N HIS A 88 12.46 -6.27 6.75
CA HIS A 88 12.21 -7.34 7.72
C HIS A 88 10.83 -8.02 7.59
N PHE A 89 10.05 -7.66 6.57
CA PHE A 89 8.71 -8.24 6.35
C PHE A 89 8.72 -9.76 6.17
N PHE A 90 9.79 -10.29 5.58
CA PHE A 90 9.93 -11.71 5.29
C PHE A 90 10.63 -12.51 6.40
N ASP A 91 11.27 -11.87 7.40
CA ASP A 91 12.12 -12.53 8.39
C ASP A 91 11.39 -13.61 9.21
N SER A 92 10.13 -13.34 9.56
CA SER A 92 9.31 -14.27 10.36
C SER A 92 8.47 -15.24 9.53
N ARG A 93 8.65 -15.26 8.20
CA ARG A 93 7.92 -16.15 7.30
C ARG A 93 8.60 -17.52 7.20
N GLU A 94 7.81 -18.55 6.91
CA GLU A 94 8.34 -19.88 6.55
C GLU A 94 9.10 -19.77 5.22
N GLU A 95 10.13 -20.60 5.01
CA GLU A 95 11.01 -20.53 3.84
C GLU A 95 10.26 -20.56 2.51
N GLU A 96 9.19 -21.35 2.41
CA GLU A 96 8.36 -21.45 1.21
C GLU A 96 7.63 -20.13 0.83
N PHE A 97 7.56 -19.16 1.76
CA PHE A 97 6.94 -17.85 1.55
C PHE A 97 7.94 -16.70 1.54
N LYS A 98 9.22 -17.01 1.61
CA LYS A 98 10.28 -16.02 1.43
C LYS A 98 10.58 -15.82 -0.05
N PRO A 99 11.07 -14.64 -0.44
CA PRO A 99 11.60 -14.44 -1.77
C PRO A 99 12.72 -15.44 -2.06
N ALA A 100 12.86 -15.88 -3.32
CA ALA A 100 13.99 -16.68 -3.74
C ALA A 100 15.32 -15.93 -3.45
N PRO A 101 16.41 -16.63 -3.12
CA PRO A 101 17.69 -16.00 -2.77
C PRO A 101 18.25 -15.05 -3.84
N ASP A 102 17.91 -15.28 -5.09
CA ASP A 102 18.31 -14.49 -6.26
C ASP A 102 17.25 -13.48 -6.72
N GLN A 103 16.11 -13.41 -6.02
CA GLN A 103 15.06 -12.47 -6.35
C GLN A 103 15.46 -11.03 -5.98
N VAL A 104 15.49 -10.17 -6.99
CA VAL A 104 15.72 -8.75 -6.78
C VAL A 104 14.48 -8.12 -6.13
N LEU A 105 14.70 -7.42 -5.03
CA LEU A 105 13.66 -6.68 -4.31
C LEU A 105 13.93 -5.17 -4.40
N ASN A 106 12.88 -4.37 -4.38
CA ASN A 106 13.02 -2.93 -4.28
C ASN A 106 13.70 -2.54 -2.96
N ARG A 107 14.59 -1.57 -3.01
CA ARG A 107 15.08 -0.92 -1.78
C ARG A 107 13.96 -0.03 -1.23
N PRO A 108 13.75 0.00 0.10
CA PRO A 108 12.76 0.88 0.71
C PRO A 108 12.93 2.36 0.33
N GLU A 109 14.17 2.80 0.17
CA GLU A 109 14.51 4.18 -0.21
C GLU A 109 14.04 4.52 -1.62
N ASP A 110 14.05 3.55 -2.54
CA ASP A 110 13.59 3.75 -3.92
C ASP A 110 12.06 3.93 -3.96
N VAL A 111 11.36 3.15 -3.14
CA VAL A 111 9.91 3.31 -2.95
C VAL A 111 9.58 4.63 -2.25
N ALA A 112 10.37 5.03 -1.25
CA ALA A 112 10.19 6.30 -0.54
C ALA A 112 10.36 7.51 -1.47
N ARG A 113 11.29 7.46 -2.43
CA ARG A 113 11.44 8.54 -3.43
C ARG A 113 10.18 8.74 -4.28
N SER A 114 9.45 7.68 -4.58
CA SER A 114 8.17 7.81 -5.30
C SER A 114 7.10 8.52 -4.47
N VAL A 115 7.09 8.33 -3.15
CA VAL A 115 6.22 9.09 -2.24
C VAL A 115 6.56 10.57 -2.27
N LEU A 116 7.84 10.92 -2.16
CA LEU A 116 8.27 12.32 -2.25
C LEU A 116 7.88 12.94 -3.58
N PHE A 117 8.02 12.21 -4.69
CA PHE A 117 7.58 12.66 -6.00
C PHE A 117 6.08 12.93 -6.05
N ALA A 118 5.25 12.05 -5.47
CA ALA A 118 3.80 12.25 -5.41
C ALA A 118 3.42 13.50 -4.60
N LEU A 119 4.09 13.71 -3.47
CA LEU A 119 3.83 14.84 -2.59
C LEU A 119 4.29 16.18 -3.17
N ALA A 120 5.29 16.18 -4.06
CA ALA A 120 5.87 17.37 -4.68
C ALA A 120 5.07 17.87 -5.90
N GLN A 121 3.99 17.22 -6.30
CA GLN A 121 3.19 17.65 -7.43
C GLN A 121 2.51 19.01 -7.16
N PRO A 122 2.38 19.87 -8.18
CA PRO A 122 1.73 21.16 -8.00
C PRO A 122 0.24 21.01 -7.62
N PRO A 123 -0.36 22.05 -7.04
CA PRO A 123 -1.81 22.05 -6.75
C PRO A 123 -2.65 21.69 -7.98
N GLY A 124 -3.63 20.83 -7.82
CA GLY A 124 -4.48 20.35 -8.90
C GLY A 124 -3.90 19.21 -9.74
N CYS A 125 -2.61 18.86 -9.54
CA CYS A 125 -2.00 17.67 -10.14
C CYS A 125 -1.86 16.57 -9.08
N GLU A 126 -2.41 15.40 -9.33
CA GLU A 126 -2.39 14.29 -8.40
C GLU A 126 -1.97 12.99 -9.08
N LEU A 127 -1.04 12.29 -8.45
CA LEU A 127 -0.74 10.91 -8.79
C LEU A 127 -1.71 10.02 -8.03
N ARG A 128 -2.75 9.56 -8.69
CA ARG A 128 -3.82 8.78 -8.06
C ARG A 128 -3.37 7.41 -7.63
N GLU A 129 -2.64 6.72 -8.48
CA GLU A 129 -2.13 5.38 -8.21
C GLU A 129 -0.71 5.25 -8.73
N MET A 130 0.17 4.68 -7.93
CA MET A 130 1.55 4.40 -8.31
C MET A 130 1.90 2.96 -7.96
N LEU A 131 2.32 2.21 -8.96
CA LEU A 131 2.88 0.88 -8.78
C LEU A 131 4.41 0.98 -8.89
N VAL A 132 5.09 0.49 -7.86
CA VAL A 132 6.55 0.48 -7.79
C VAL A 132 7.00 -0.95 -7.50
N ALA A 133 7.49 -1.64 -8.51
CA ALA A 133 7.89 -3.04 -8.41
C ALA A 133 9.29 -3.24 -8.98
N PRO A 134 10.02 -4.29 -8.56
CA PRO A 134 11.22 -4.74 -9.26
C PRO A 134 10.90 -5.05 -10.72
N ALA A 135 11.92 -4.98 -11.58
CA ALA A 135 11.78 -5.30 -13.01
C ALA A 135 11.25 -6.72 -13.24
N VAL A 136 11.55 -7.64 -12.33
CA VAL A 136 10.98 -8.99 -12.27
C VAL A 136 10.22 -9.13 -10.96
N GLU A 137 8.90 -9.04 -11.02
CA GLU A 137 8.01 -9.09 -9.86
C GLU A 137 6.97 -10.20 -10.03
N PRO A 138 7.05 -11.31 -9.25
CA PRO A 138 6.12 -12.44 -9.41
C PRO A 138 4.64 -12.10 -9.20
N SER A 139 4.37 -11.06 -8.42
CA SER A 139 2.99 -10.60 -8.15
C SER A 139 2.48 -9.58 -9.18
N TRP A 140 3.31 -9.25 -10.18
CA TRP A 140 2.97 -8.29 -11.21
C TRP A 140 3.57 -8.72 -12.55
N PRO A 141 2.73 -8.96 -13.57
CA PRO A 141 3.19 -9.08 -14.95
C PRO A 141 3.47 -7.71 -15.54
#